data_3b5d636dd8f7732942dfa437930ba69e
#
_entry.id   3b5d636dd8f7732942dfa437930ba69e
#
_cell.length_a   1.000
_cell.length_b   1.000
_cell.length_c   1.000
_cell.angle_alpha   90.00
_cell.angle_beta   90.00
_cell.angle_gamma   90.00
#
_symmetry.space_group_name_H-M   'P 1'
#
loop_
_entity.id
_entity.type
_entity.pdbx_description
1 polymer ?
#
loop_
_entity_poly.entity_id
_entity_poly.type
_entity_poly.pdbx_seq_one_letter_code
_entity_poly.pdbx_strand_id
1 'polypeptide(L)'
;MTVLLREAIGDRLRHARTNQRRTLREVSRAARVSLGYLSEVERGRKEASSELLAAICEALDLPLSVLLANVATDIGALESVELPETAERAEADNSAPRASVGSVEGGRLVPAVVGDNLADLRLQPVLSHRMESSLQKAIFAA
;
A
#
# COMPACT_ATOMS: atom_id res chain seq x y z
N MET A 1 11.94 14.75 14.70
CA MET A 1 11.60 15.56 13.53
C MET A 1 10.54 14.85 12.73
N THR A 2 9.43 15.47 12.53
CA THR A 2 8.33 14.89 11.73
C THR A 2 8.62 15.13 10.26
N VAL A 3 8.92 14.10 9.51
CA VAL A 3 9.04 14.20 8.06
C VAL A 3 7.64 14.17 7.46
N LEU A 4 7.34 15.16 6.66
CA LEU A 4 6.05 15.23 5.98
C LEU A 4 6.07 14.27 4.78
N LEU A 5 4.98 13.52 4.62
CA LEU A 5 4.83 12.55 3.52
C LEU A 5 5.11 13.19 2.13
N ARG A 6 4.64 14.43 1.93
CA ARG A 6 4.89 15.17 0.67
C ARG A 6 6.37 15.46 0.42
N GLU A 7 7.16 15.67 1.48
CA GLU A 7 8.60 15.87 1.38
C GLU A 7 9.31 14.56 0.99
N ALA A 8 8.98 13.47 1.67
CA ALA A 8 9.53 12.16 1.36
C ALA A 8 9.19 11.70 -0.07
N ILE A 9 7.97 11.92 -0.51
CA ILE A 9 7.57 11.65 -1.91
C ILE A 9 8.34 12.53 -2.87
N GLY A 10 8.44 13.84 -2.61
CA GLY A 10 9.16 14.78 -3.45
C GLY A 10 10.63 14.41 -3.63
N ASP A 11 11.31 14.06 -2.55
CA ASP A 11 12.72 13.65 -2.57
C ASP A 11 12.91 12.35 -3.37
N ARG A 12 12.02 11.39 -3.22
CA ARG A 12 12.08 10.14 -3.99
C ARG A 12 11.84 10.34 -5.48
N LEU A 13 10.90 11.19 -5.85
CA LEU A 13 10.66 11.55 -7.25
C LEU A 13 11.88 12.24 -7.86
N ARG A 14 12.45 13.21 -7.13
CA ARG A 14 13.67 13.91 -7.55
C ARG A 14 14.84 12.93 -7.70
N HIS A 15 15.01 12.02 -6.77
CA HIS A 15 16.05 11.00 -6.81
C HIS A 15 15.90 10.08 -8.04
N ALA A 16 14.69 9.58 -8.29
CA ALA A 16 14.40 8.76 -9.46
C ALA A 16 14.70 9.50 -10.77
N ARG A 17 14.29 10.76 -10.88
CA ARG A 17 14.56 11.59 -12.04
C ARG A 17 16.06 11.82 -12.27
N THR A 18 16.78 12.16 -11.23
CA THR A 18 18.22 12.42 -11.33
C THR A 18 19.02 11.17 -11.67
N ASN A 19 18.64 10.03 -11.12
CA ASN A 19 19.26 8.75 -11.46
C ASN A 19 19.07 8.38 -12.94
N GLN A 20 17.94 8.75 -13.52
CA GLN A 20 17.65 8.55 -14.93
C GLN A 20 18.25 9.66 -15.81
N ARG A 21 18.92 10.65 -15.22
CA ARG A 21 19.49 11.82 -15.92
C ARG A 21 18.45 12.58 -16.74
N ARG A 22 17.20 12.57 -16.31
CA ARG A 22 16.11 13.29 -16.97
C ARG A 22 15.97 14.69 -16.41
N THR A 23 15.66 15.63 -17.28
CA THR A 23 15.39 17.01 -16.87
C THR A 23 13.97 17.15 -16.34
N LEU A 24 13.77 18.12 -15.46
CA LEU A 24 12.45 18.43 -14.93
C LEU A 24 11.43 18.74 -16.06
N ARG A 25 11.91 19.36 -17.13
CA ARG A 25 11.09 19.69 -18.30
C ARG A 25 10.63 18.45 -19.08
N GLU A 26 11.49 17.47 -19.22
CA GLU A 26 11.15 16.20 -19.88
C GLU A 26 10.07 15.45 -19.11
N VAL A 27 10.23 15.33 -17.80
CA VAL A 27 9.27 14.66 -16.94
C VAL A 27 7.94 15.42 -16.89
N SER A 28 7.98 16.75 -16.81
CA SER A 28 6.75 17.56 -16.80
C SER A 28 5.93 17.40 -18.09
N ARG A 29 6.62 17.32 -19.23
CA ARG A 29 5.96 17.07 -20.52
C ARG A 29 5.38 15.67 -20.62
N ALA A 30 6.14 14.66 -20.20
CA ALA A 30 5.68 13.28 -20.21
C ALA A 30 4.49 13.04 -19.27
N ALA A 31 4.54 13.61 -18.09
CA ALA A 31 3.46 13.54 -17.10
C ALA A 31 2.28 14.50 -17.39
N ARG A 32 2.43 15.40 -18.38
CA ARG A 32 1.43 16.42 -18.71
C ARG A 32 1.09 17.34 -17.53
N VAL A 33 2.07 17.66 -16.72
CA VAL A 33 1.98 18.61 -15.62
C VAL A 33 2.80 19.85 -15.90
N SER A 34 2.47 20.97 -15.28
CA SER A 34 3.26 22.18 -15.44
C SER A 34 4.63 22.01 -14.78
N LEU A 35 5.65 22.64 -15.36
CA LEU A 35 7.01 22.60 -14.85
C LEU A 35 7.08 23.17 -13.41
N GLY A 36 6.38 24.28 -13.17
CA GLY A 36 6.32 24.88 -11.84
C GLY A 36 5.67 23.96 -10.81
N TYR A 37 4.58 23.31 -11.18
CA TYR A 37 3.90 22.38 -10.29
C TYR A 37 4.80 21.18 -9.93
N LEU A 38 5.43 20.55 -10.92
CA LEU A 38 6.34 19.44 -10.67
C LEU A 38 7.52 19.86 -9.79
N SER A 39 8.07 21.06 -10.01
CA SER A 39 9.13 21.61 -9.17
C SER A 39 8.70 21.79 -7.71
N GLU A 40 7.47 22.23 -7.47
CA GLU A 40 6.94 22.39 -6.11
C GLU A 40 6.64 21.04 -5.44
N VAL A 41 6.21 20.04 -6.22
CA VAL A 41 6.04 18.66 -5.73
C VAL A 41 7.37 18.04 -5.33
N GLU A 42 8.41 18.16 -6.19
CA GLU A 42 9.75 17.65 -5.87
C GLU A 42 10.41 18.35 -4.66
N ARG A 43 10.00 19.59 -4.38
CA ARG A 43 10.47 20.31 -3.19
C ARG A 43 9.64 20.04 -1.94
N GLY A 44 8.65 19.19 -2.03
CA GLY A 44 7.75 18.89 -0.92
C GLY A 44 6.82 20.04 -0.51
N ARG A 45 6.69 21.07 -1.34
CA ARG A 45 5.84 22.24 -1.06
C ARG A 45 4.38 22.03 -1.44
N LYS A 46 4.13 21.14 -2.40
CA LYS A 46 2.79 20.77 -2.84
C LYS A 46 2.60 19.27 -2.80
N GLU A 47 1.41 18.86 -2.43
CA GLU A 47 0.99 17.48 -2.56
C GLU A 47 0.48 17.21 -3.97
N ALA A 48 0.87 16.08 -4.53
CA ALA A 48 0.31 15.60 -5.77
C ALA A 48 -0.96 14.79 -5.47
N SER A 49 -2.01 15.01 -6.25
CA SER A 49 -3.16 14.11 -6.22
C SER A 49 -2.74 12.71 -6.68
N SER A 50 -3.51 11.69 -6.33
CA SER A 50 -3.21 10.31 -6.71
C SER A 50 -3.04 10.14 -8.22
N GLU A 51 -3.85 10.82 -9.01
CA GLU A 51 -3.81 10.79 -10.47
C GLU A 51 -2.54 11.45 -11.02
N LEU A 52 -2.19 12.61 -10.49
CA LEU A 52 -0.97 13.32 -10.88
C LEU A 52 0.28 12.58 -10.43
N LEU A 53 0.25 11.98 -9.25
CA LEU A 53 1.34 11.16 -8.75
C LEU A 53 1.55 9.94 -9.64
N ALA A 54 0.48 9.26 -10.03
CA ALA A 54 0.52 8.13 -10.96
C ALA A 54 1.11 8.56 -12.32
N ALA A 55 0.69 9.68 -12.86
CA ALA A 55 1.20 10.21 -14.13
C ALA A 55 2.70 10.57 -14.06
N ILE A 56 3.16 11.13 -12.96
CA ILE A 56 4.59 11.43 -12.74
C ILE A 56 5.39 10.13 -12.61
N CYS A 57 4.87 9.14 -11.88
CA CYS A 57 5.51 7.83 -11.74
C CYS A 57 5.59 7.11 -13.09
N GLU A 58 4.55 7.14 -13.89
CA GLU A 58 4.55 6.58 -15.25
C GLU A 58 5.58 7.27 -16.13
N ALA A 59 5.67 8.60 -16.06
CA ALA A 59 6.68 9.36 -16.79
C ALA A 59 8.10 9.00 -16.39
N LEU A 60 8.30 8.54 -15.16
CA LEU A 60 9.61 8.10 -14.63
C LEU A 60 9.84 6.59 -14.76
N ASP A 61 8.94 5.84 -15.39
CA ASP A 61 8.99 4.37 -15.44
C ASP A 61 9.15 3.75 -14.03
N LEU A 62 8.59 4.39 -13.03
CA LEU A 62 8.66 4.00 -11.64
C LEU A 62 7.29 3.51 -11.18
N PRO A 63 7.11 2.23 -10.83
CA PRO A 63 5.86 1.77 -10.29
C PRO A 63 5.47 2.53 -9.01
N LEU A 64 4.22 2.97 -8.92
CA LEU A 64 3.72 3.71 -7.75
C LEU A 64 3.92 2.92 -6.44
N SER A 65 3.73 1.60 -6.50
CA SER A 65 3.97 0.70 -5.36
C SER A 65 5.41 0.74 -4.86
N VAL A 66 6.38 0.80 -5.78
CA VAL A 66 7.81 0.91 -5.45
C VAL A 66 8.12 2.27 -4.84
N LEU A 67 7.54 3.35 -5.40
CA LEU A 67 7.68 4.68 -4.82
C LEU A 67 7.18 4.70 -3.37
N LEU A 68 5.98 4.21 -3.14
CA LEU A 68 5.36 4.21 -1.81
C LEU A 68 6.11 3.31 -0.81
N ALA A 69 6.60 2.16 -1.26
CA ALA A 69 7.44 1.28 -0.43
C ALA A 69 8.73 1.96 0.00
N ASN A 70 9.40 2.65 -0.92
CA ASN A 70 10.61 3.41 -0.61
C ASN A 70 10.33 4.56 0.36
N VAL A 71 9.24 5.30 0.15
CA VAL A 71 8.81 6.38 1.06
C VAL A 71 8.49 5.84 2.44
N ALA A 72 7.78 4.72 2.52
CA ALA A 72 7.48 4.07 3.80
C ALA A 72 8.75 3.65 4.54
N THR A 73 9.75 3.13 3.83
CA THR A 73 11.04 2.78 4.40
C THR A 73 11.78 4.01 4.95
N ASP A 74 11.76 5.12 4.21
CA ASP A 74 12.40 6.36 4.65
C ASP A 74 11.76 6.91 5.92
N ILE A 75 10.44 6.96 5.96
CA ILE A 75 9.68 7.41 7.12
C ILE A 75 9.92 6.46 8.30
N GLY A 76 9.85 5.16 8.08
CA GLY A 76 10.09 4.16 9.12
C GLY A 76 11.51 4.20 9.69
N ALA A 77 12.51 4.46 8.86
CA ALA A 77 13.89 4.63 9.32
C ALA A 77 14.05 5.86 10.23
N LEU A 78 13.32 6.92 9.94
CA LEU A 78 13.34 8.13 10.78
C LEU A 78 12.57 7.96 12.09
N GLU A 79 11.45 7.25 12.05
CA GLU A 79 10.67 6.91 13.24
C GLU A 79 11.39 5.90 14.13
N SER A 80 12.16 4.99 13.56
CA SER A 80 12.94 3.98 14.33
C SER A 80 14.00 4.61 15.24
N VAL A 81 14.46 5.80 14.91
CA VAL A 81 15.43 6.53 15.73
C VAL A 81 14.77 7.12 16.97
N GLU A 82 13.45 7.32 16.97
CA GLU A 82 12.70 7.88 18.09
C GLU A 82 11.99 6.83 18.96
N LEU A 83 11.94 5.56 18.52
CA LEU A 83 11.37 4.49 19.33
C LEU A 83 12.38 4.12 20.44
N PRO A 84 12.07 4.33 21.71
CA PRO A 84 12.91 3.80 22.78
C PRO A 84 12.97 2.27 22.66
N GLU A 85 14.10 1.71 22.98
CA GLU A 85 14.47 0.28 22.85
C GLU A 85 13.51 -0.73 23.51
N THR A 86 12.35 -0.29 23.95
CA THR A 86 11.33 -1.14 24.58
C THR A 86 10.56 -2.01 23.59
N ALA A 87 10.62 -1.73 22.29
CA ALA A 87 9.91 -2.53 21.29
C ALA A 87 10.69 -3.81 20.88
N GLU A 88 12.02 -3.82 20.99
CA GLU A 88 12.80 -5.02 20.68
C GLU A 88 12.68 -6.11 21.75
N ARG A 89 12.22 -5.75 22.95
CA ARG A 89 12.06 -6.71 24.03
C ARG A 89 10.77 -7.52 23.97
N ALA A 90 9.82 -7.09 23.15
CA ALA A 90 8.56 -7.79 22.99
C ALA A 90 8.62 -8.94 21.96
N GLU A 91 9.57 -8.90 21.05
CA GLU A 91 9.74 -9.99 20.06
C GLU A 91 10.64 -11.13 20.55
N ALA A 92 11.48 -10.87 21.55
CA ALA A 92 12.34 -11.90 22.13
C ALA A 92 11.61 -12.82 23.11
N ASP A 93 10.44 -12.43 23.58
CA ASP A 93 9.65 -13.21 24.54
C ASP A 93 8.56 -14.08 23.88
N ASN A 94 8.50 -14.08 22.56
CA ASN A 94 7.59 -14.94 21.82
C ASN A 94 8.24 -16.26 21.35
N SER A 95 9.43 -16.56 21.81
CA SER A 95 9.88 -17.93 21.89
C SER A 95 9.19 -18.56 23.12
N ALA A 96 7.92 -18.86 22.93
CA ALA A 96 7.24 -19.72 23.88
C ALA A 96 8.15 -20.91 24.18
N PRO A 97 8.43 -21.20 25.45
CA PRO A 97 9.07 -22.44 25.76
C PRO A 97 8.17 -23.50 25.14
N ARG A 98 8.72 -24.29 24.27
CA ARG A 98 8.08 -25.52 23.88
C ARG A 98 7.78 -26.23 25.18
N ALA A 99 6.56 -26.13 25.60
CA ALA A 99 6.06 -26.95 26.66
C ALA A 99 6.36 -28.37 26.19
N SER A 100 7.29 -28.99 26.89
CA SER A 100 7.49 -30.41 26.80
C SER A 100 6.10 -31.00 26.88
N VAL A 101 5.72 -31.69 25.86
CA VAL A 101 4.49 -32.46 25.83
C VAL A 101 4.64 -33.47 26.94
N GLY A 102 4.14 -33.13 28.10
CA GLY A 102 3.91 -34.12 29.13
C GLY A 102 3.01 -35.15 28.53
N SER A 103 3.43 -36.38 28.59
CA SER A 103 2.65 -37.52 28.21
C SER A 103 1.27 -37.41 28.82
N VAL A 104 0.29 -37.14 27.99
CA VAL A 104 -1.10 -37.18 28.41
C VAL A 104 -1.58 -38.57 28.24
N GLU A 105 -1.50 -39.28 29.32
CA GLU A 105 -2.16 -40.55 29.44
C GLU A 105 -3.66 -40.27 29.60
N GLY A 106 -4.45 -40.73 28.63
CA GLY A 106 -5.89 -40.89 28.75
C GLY A 106 -6.77 -39.65 28.48
N GLY A 107 -6.21 -38.56 28.03
CA GLY A 107 -6.99 -37.39 27.63
C GLY A 107 -7.52 -37.54 26.21
N ARG A 108 -8.81 -37.70 26.09
CA ARG A 108 -9.51 -37.45 24.81
C ARG A 108 -9.16 -36.02 24.37
N LEU A 109 -8.19 -35.90 23.51
CA LEU A 109 -8.03 -34.70 22.74
C LEU A 109 -9.24 -34.59 21.84
N VAL A 110 -10.22 -33.84 22.29
CA VAL A 110 -11.17 -33.29 21.37
C VAL A 110 -10.40 -32.27 20.59
N PRO A 111 -10.13 -32.47 19.31
CA PRO A 111 -9.56 -31.40 18.52
C PRO A 111 -10.55 -30.24 18.66
N ALA A 112 -10.08 -29.17 19.23
CA ALA A 112 -10.82 -27.94 19.17
C ALA A 112 -11.03 -27.68 17.68
N VAL A 113 -12.23 -27.83 17.26
CA VAL A 113 -12.62 -27.66 15.89
C VAL A 113 -12.50 -26.17 15.59
N VAL A 114 -11.32 -25.80 15.23
CA VAL A 114 -11.05 -24.46 14.64
C VAL A 114 -11.53 -24.43 13.18
N GLY A 115 -12.08 -25.54 12.71
CA GLY A 115 -12.49 -25.69 11.31
C GLY A 115 -13.90 -25.24 10.98
N ASP A 116 -14.78 -25.18 11.94
CA ASP A 116 -16.18 -24.99 11.60
C ASP A 116 -16.59 -23.54 11.35
N ASN A 117 -15.78 -22.58 11.79
CA ASN A 117 -16.09 -21.18 11.55
C ASN A 117 -15.66 -20.68 10.18
N LEU A 118 -14.84 -21.43 9.47
CA LEU A 118 -14.46 -21.06 8.09
C LEU A 118 -15.46 -21.60 7.05
N ALA A 119 -16.28 -22.56 7.41
CA ALA A 119 -17.32 -23.05 6.52
C ALA A 119 -18.54 -22.13 6.45
N ASP A 120 -18.71 -21.28 7.44
CA ASP A 120 -19.79 -20.29 7.50
C ASP A 120 -19.46 -18.97 6.78
N LEU A 121 -18.21 -18.79 6.40
CA LEU A 121 -17.81 -17.77 5.44
C LEU A 121 -18.07 -18.28 4.01
N ARG A 122 -19.22 -18.85 3.77
CA ARG A 122 -19.77 -18.89 2.44
C ARG A 122 -20.06 -17.43 2.08
N LEU A 123 -19.12 -16.82 1.45
CA LEU A 123 -19.37 -15.72 0.55
C LEU A 123 -20.42 -16.23 -0.42
N GLN A 124 -21.66 -16.02 -0.07
CA GLN A 124 -22.71 -16.15 -1.04
C GLN A 124 -22.37 -15.14 -2.13
N PRO A 125 -22.11 -15.58 -3.35
CA PRO A 125 -22.09 -14.65 -4.44
C PRO A 125 -23.52 -14.14 -4.57
N VAL A 126 -23.79 -13.03 -3.94
CA VAL A 126 -24.94 -12.22 -4.28
C VAL A 126 -24.59 -11.54 -5.58
N LEU A 127 -24.36 -12.32 -6.57
CA LEU A 127 -24.47 -11.88 -7.94
C LEU A 127 -25.95 -11.81 -8.24
N SER A 128 -26.47 -10.71 -7.80
CA SER A 128 -27.62 -10.07 -8.35
C SER A 128 -27.85 -10.40 -9.81
N HIS A 129 -28.68 -11.30 -9.99
CA HIS A 129 -29.46 -11.48 -11.19
C HIS A 129 -30.38 -10.26 -11.35
N ARG A 130 -29.84 -9.14 -11.72
CA ARG A 130 -30.65 -7.97 -12.00
C ARG A 130 -30.02 -7.03 -13.01
N MET A 131 -29.70 -7.57 -14.17
CA MET A 131 -29.41 -6.75 -15.35
C MET A 131 -29.99 -7.31 -16.64
N GLU A 132 -31.15 -7.92 -16.58
CA GLU A 132 -31.77 -8.41 -17.81
C GLU A 132 -33.15 -7.85 -18.12
N SER A 133 -33.59 -6.81 -17.46
CA SER A 133 -34.94 -6.30 -17.77
C SER A 133 -35.02 -4.88 -18.30
N SER A 134 -33.90 -4.26 -18.65
CA SER A 134 -33.95 -2.89 -19.19
C SER A 134 -33.54 -2.75 -20.64
N LEU A 135 -33.23 -3.83 -21.33
CA LEU A 135 -32.84 -3.78 -22.76
C LEU A 135 -33.96 -4.20 -23.72
N GLN A 136 -35.13 -4.52 -23.22
CA GLN A 136 -36.25 -4.95 -24.10
C GLN A 136 -37.35 -3.91 -24.30
N LYS A 137 -37.13 -2.68 -23.85
CA LYS A 137 -38.15 -1.63 -23.99
C LYS A 137 -37.83 -0.50 -24.95
N ALA A 138 -36.78 -0.63 -25.72
CA ALA A 138 -36.34 0.44 -26.65
C ALA A 138 -36.50 0.10 -28.14
N ILE A 139 -37.22 -0.94 -28.50
CA ILE A 139 -37.34 -1.34 -29.91
C ILE A 139 -38.79 -1.25 -30.43
N PHE A 140 -39.73 -0.68 -29.71
CA PHE A 140 -41.06 -0.44 -30.24
C PHE A 140 -41.50 1.00 -29.97
N ALA A 141 -40.92 1.94 -30.69
CA ALA A 141 -41.47 3.24 -30.99
C ALA A 141 -40.86 3.76 -32.29
N ALA A 142 -41.32 3.27 -33.35
CA ALA A 142 -41.26 3.91 -34.65
C ALA A 142 -42.66 3.86 -35.23
#